data_ac31267997a66194367a2baea2250a85
#
_entry.id   ac31267997a66194367a2baea2250a85
#
_cell.length_a   1.000
_cell.length_b   1.000
_cell.length_c   1.000
_cell.angle_alpha   90.00
_cell.angle_beta   90.00
_cell.angle_gamma   90.00
#
_symmetry.space_group_name_H-M   'P 1'
#
loop_
_entity.id
_entity.type
_entity.pdbx_description
1 polymer ?
#
loop_
_entity_poly.entity_id
_entity_poly.type
_entity_poly.pdbx_seq_one_letter_code
_entity_poly.pdbx_strand_id
1 'polypeptide(L)'
;MTNEMKTRQQNEETPPRRTYRDTLFVNLFGRNVNAKDYFLSLYNAIHGTDFRIGEVDIKPVMLENVVYKGLENDVSMEINGTIVVLAEQQSTVNHNMPFRCLEYLVAHYNRFFERGDKYNAKQIRLPRPECYVFYNGDAPFPQEAEMKLSDAFKTGGQTKDGTSLPSSLQLDLTVKVYNINKSANHPILTRCEPLLAYANFTEYARIARASGEKNPVAYALRESRRGNVLAEYFKTIGKEEQSMIFGEWDEEEFRRVMKREAYEDGMEEGVAIGAQQNALQNARNFLKEGDAPEKIARCCSLPLEEVLALKEEISCKTVAQ
;
A
#
# COMPACT_ATOMS: atom_id res chain seq x y z
N MET A 1 38.72 -47.45 -7.10
CA MET A 1 37.62 -46.65 -7.67
C MET A 1 36.46 -46.75 -6.70
N THR A 2 36.43 -45.88 -5.72
CA THR A 2 35.46 -45.88 -4.61
C THR A 2 34.48 -44.77 -4.81
N ASN A 3 33.26 -45.17 -4.81
CA ASN A 3 32.01 -44.50 -4.94
C ASN A 3 31.84 -43.39 -3.87
N GLU A 4 31.91 -42.13 -4.21
CA GLU A 4 31.44 -41.02 -3.37
C GLU A 4 30.30 -40.29 -4.09
N MET A 5 29.16 -40.95 -4.20
CA MET A 5 27.89 -40.29 -4.35
C MET A 5 27.50 -39.70 -2.97
N LYS A 6 27.93 -38.49 -2.68
CA LYS A 6 27.40 -37.72 -1.56
C LYS A 6 25.95 -37.36 -1.87
N THR A 7 25.05 -37.98 -1.15
CA THR A 7 23.66 -37.66 -1.00
C THR A 7 23.51 -36.14 -0.67
N ARG A 8 23.09 -35.35 -1.60
CA ARG A 8 22.57 -34.03 -1.31
C ARG A 8 21.26 -34.23 -0.54
N GLN A 9 21.34 -34.14 0.77
CA GLN A 9 20.16 -33.91 1.59
C GLN A 9 19.55 -32.60 1.07
N GLN A 10 18.36 -32.70 0.49
CA GLN A 10 17.50 -31.58 0.26
C GLN A 10 17.11 -31.06 1.65
N ASN A 11 17.80 -30.02 2.12
CA ASN A 11 17.24 -29.15 3.14
C ASN A 11 16.00 -28.54 2.49
N GLU A 12 14.83 -29.00 2.89
CA GLU A 12 13.59 -28.26 2.68
C GLU A 12 13.72 -26.96 3.48
N GLU A 13 14.29 -25.94 2.86
CA GLU A 13 14.24 -24.59 3.39
C GLU A 13 12.77 -24.20 3.46
N THR A 14 12.27 -24.13 4.68
CA THR A 14 10.95 -23.57 4.96
C THR A 14 10.93 -22.18 4.33
N PRO A 15 9.98 -21.87 3.43
CA PRO A 15 9.94 -20.55 2.79
C PRO A 15 9.91 -19.48 3.88
N PRO A 16 10.63 -18.36 3.71
CA PRO A 16 10.67 -17.30 4.68
C PRO A 16 9.22 -16.89 5.02
N ARG A 17 8.89 -16.87 6.31
CA ARG A 17 7.55 -16.45 6.76
C ARG A 17 7.28 -15.05 6.22
N ARG A 18 6.17 -14.91 5.50
CA ARG A 18 5.69 -13.59 5.04
C ARG A 18 5.63 -12.67 6.25
N THR A 19 6.17 -11.48 6.12
CA THR A 19 5.99 -10.48 7.15
C THR A 19 4.65 -9.77 6.93
N TYR A 20 4.08 -9.16 7.98
CA TYR A 20 2.84 -8.39 7.86
C TYR A 20 2.93 -7.27 6.80
N ARG A 21 4.14 -6.76 6.54
CA ARG A 21 4.38 -5.69 5.56
C ARG A 21 4.13 -6.20 4.16
N ASP A 22 4.78 -7.31 3.75
CA ASP A 22 4.59 -7.92 2.42
C ASP A 22 3.12 -8.22 2.18
N THR A 23 2.45 -8.79 3.17
CA THR A 23 1.04 -9.16 3.06
C THR A 23 0.15 -7.92 2.93
N LEU A 24 0.40 -6.86 3.72
CA LEU A 24 -0.37 -5.61 3.66
C LEU A 24 -0.18 -4.90 2.31
N PHE A 25 1.05 -4.81 1.80
CA PHE A 25 1.34 -4.19 0.51
C PHE A 25 0.62 -4.92 -0.64
N VAL A 26 0.74 -6.26 -0.69
CA VAL A 26 0.08 -7.08 -1.72
C VAL A 26 -1.44 -6.97 -1.63
N ASN A 27 -2.01 -6.95 -0.43
CA ASN A 27 -3.45 -6.76 -0.27
C ASN A 27 -3.88 -5.38 -0.73
N LEU A 28 -3.18 -4.35 -0.31
CA LEU A 28 -3.54 -2.97 -0.62
C LEU A 28 -3.55 -2.70 -2.13
N PHE A 29 -2.49 -3.09 -2.83
CA PHE A 29 -2.30 -2.77 -4.25
C PHE A 29 -2.72 -3.88 -5.21
N GLY A 30 -3.02 -5.10 -4.72
CA GLY A 30 -3.26 -6.24 -5.60
C GLY A 30 -4.54 -7.03 -5.36
N ARG A 31 -5.09 -7.07 -4.13
CA ARG A 31 -6.14 -8.04 -3.79
C ARG A 31 -7.43 -7.46 -3.24
N ASN A 32 -7.40 -6.30 -2.58
CA ASN A 32 -8.62 -5.74 -1.99
C ASN A 32 -9.58 -5.19 -3.04
N VAL A 33 -10.81 -4.88 -2.64
CA VAL A 33 -11.87 -4.35 -3.51
C VAL A 33 -11.47 -3.04 -4.21
N ASN A 34 -10.63 -2.21 -3.58
CA ASN A 34 -10.15 -0.94 -4.12
C ASN A 34 -8.74 -1.06 -4.74
N ALA A 35 -8.19 -2.27 -4.90
CA ALA A 35 -6.80 -2.45 -5.36
C ALA A 35 -6.51 -1.77 -6.70
N LYS A 36 -7.48 -1.75 -7.63
CA LYS A 36 -7.32 -1.08 -8.93
C LYS A 36 -7.18 0.44 -8.78
N ASP A 37 -7.97 1.06 -7.90
CA ASP A 37 -7.91 2.50 -7.63
C ASP A 37 -6.58 2.86 -6.97
N TYR A 38 -6.16 2.07 -5.98
CA TYR A 38 -4.90 2.27 -5.28
C TYR A 38 -3.69 2.05 -6.21
N PHE A 39 -3.75 1.03 -7.06
CA PHE A 39 -2.74 0.78 -8.06
C PHE A 39 -2.65 1.92 -9.08
N LEU A 40 -3.79 2.41 -9.57
CA LEU A 40 -3.82 3.55 -10.49
C LEU A 40 -3.28 4.83 -9.84
N SER A 41 -3.61 5.08 -8.58
CA SER A 41 -3.04 6.19 -7.81
C SER A 41 -1.50 6.10 -7.75
N LEU A 42 -0.97 4.89 -7.51
CA LEU A 42 0.47 4.65 -7.49
C LEU A 42 1.11 4.82 -8.88
N TYR A 43 0.47 4.27 -9.92
CA TYR A 43 0.90 4.45 -11.31
C TYR A 43 0.96 5.92 -11.70
N ASN A 44 -0.09 6.69 -11.39
CA ASN A 44 -0.12 8.13 -11.62
C ASN A 44 1.01 8.86 -10.89
N ALA A 45 1.28 8.49 -9.64
CA ALA A 45 2.35 9.08 -8.85
C ALA A 45 3.75 8.82 -9.45
N ILE A 46 3.97 7.61 -9.98
CA ILE A 46 5.22 7.21 -10.65
C ILE A 46 5.42 7.99 -11.95
N HIS A 47 4.37 8.10 -12.76
CA HIS A 47 4.47 8.65 -14.13
C HIS A 47 4.14 10.15 -14.22
N GLY A 48 3.67 10.76 -13.14
CA GLY A 48 3.24 12.16 -13.18
C GLY A 48 1.97 12.38 -13.98
N THR A 49 1.07 11.39 -14.00
CA THR A 49 -0.21 11.42 -14.70
C THR A 49 -1.38 11.54 -13.70
N ASP A 50 -2.60 11.77 -14.20
CA ASP A 50 -3.81 11.91 -13.40
C ASP A 50 -4.98 11.12 -14.02
N PHE A 51 -4.70 9.90 -14.51
CA PHE A 51 -5.72 9.02 -15.06
C PHE A 51 -6.76 8.62 -14.01
N ARG A 52 -7.99 8.44 -14.46
CA ARG A 52 -9.12 7.98 -13.64
C ARG A 52 -9.53 6.57 -14.03
N ILE A 53 -10.16 5.85 -13.11
CA ILE A 53 -10.79 4.55 -13.42
C ILE A 53 -11.82 4.76 -14.54
N GLY A 54 -11.76 3.90 -15.55
CA GLY A 54 -12.57 4.00 -16.78
C GLY A 54 -11.87 4.69 -17.95
N GLU A 55 -10.83 5.50 -17.71
CA GLU A 55 -9.99 6.09 -18.77
C GLU A 55 -8.89 5.14 -19.23
N VAL A 56 -8.52 4.18 -18.37
CA VAL A 56 -7.48 3.19 -18.62
C VAL A 56 -8.02 1.78 -18.37
N ASP A 57 -7.53 0.80 -19.15
CA ASP A 57 -7.82 -0.61 -18.94
C ASP A 57 -6.82 -1.20 -17.95
N ILE A 58 -7.29 -1.53 -16.76
CA ILE A 58 -6.47 -2.12 -15.68
C ILE A 58 -6.92 -3.54 -15.40
N LYS A 59 -6.02 -4.50 -15.56
CA LYS A 59 -6.25 -5.91 -15.32
C LYS A 59 -5.21 -6.47 -14.34
N PRO A 60 -5.64 -7.18 -13.28
CA PRO A 60 -4.70 -7.90 -12.44
C PRO A 60 -4.05 -9.01 -13.27
N VAL A 61 -2.73 -9.11 -13.17
CA VAL A 61 -1.96 -10.17 -13.79
C VAL A 61 -1.66 -11.22 -12.72
N MET A 62 -2.59 -12.16 -12.52
CA MET A 62 -2.44 -13.22 -11.51
C MET A 62 -1.59 -14.36 -12.06
N LEU A 63 -0.54 -14.72 -11.33
CA LEU A 63 0.22 -15.95 -11.57
C LEU A 63 -0.43 -17.12 -10.81
N GLU A 64 -1.64 -17.54 -11.25
CA GLU A 64 -2.22 -18.78 -10.76
C GLU A 64 -1.37 -19.96 -11.24
N ASN A 65 -0.99 -20.87 -10.34
CA ASN A 65 -0.26 -22.13 -10.62
C ASN A 65 1.20 -22.02 -11.07
N VAL A 66 1.94 -21.00 -10.68
CA VAL A 66 3.37 -21.03 -10.89
C VAL A 66 4.04 -21.80 -9.75
N VAL A 67 4.78 -22.84 -10.12
CA VAL A 67 5.57 -23.72 -9.23
C VAL A 67 6.67 -22.93 -8.46
N TYR A 68 6.83 -21.67 -8.74
CA TYR A 68 7.80 -20.78 -8.13
C TYR A 68 7.23 -20.14 -6.84
N LYS A 69 7.33 -20.86 -5.74
CA LYS A 69 6.90 -20.43 -4.38
C LYS A 69 7.51 -19.11 -3.88
N GLY A 70 8.40 -18.48 -4.62
CA GLY A 70 9.05 -17.22 -4.24
C GLY A 70 8.51 -15.94 -4.87
N LEU A 71 7.60 -16.05 -5.86
CA LEU A 71 7.07 -14.90 -6.62
C LEU A 71 5.68 -14.43 -6.14
N GLU A 72 5.16 -15.00 -5.06
CA GLU A 72 3.82 -14.71 -4.56
C GLU A 72 3.68 -13.35 -3.86
N ASN A 73 4.78 -12.64 -3.64
CA ASN A 73 4.82 -11.40 -2.85
C ASN A 73 4.83 -10.13 -3.69
N ASP A 74 4.73 -10.25 -5.01
CA ASP A 74 4.78 -9.10 -5.89
C ASP A 74 3.38 -8.83 -6.47
N VAL A 75 3.04 -7.55 -6.64
CA VAL A 75 1.80 -7.12 -7.28
C VAL A 75 2.07 -6.87 -8.75
N SER A 76 1.25 -7.45 -9.62
CA SER A 76 1.35 -7.19 -11.06
C SER A 76 0.01 -6.81 -11.64
N MET A 77 0.00 -5.74 -12.42
CA MET A 77 -1.16 -5.35 -13.21
C MET A 77 -0.74 -4.98 -14.63
N GLU A 78 -1.60 -5.27 -15.58
CA GLU A 78 -1.51 -4.72 -16.93
C GLU A 78 -2.33 -3.43 -16.99
N ILE A 79 -1.71 -2.37 -17.48
CA ILE A 79 -2.36 -1.09 -17.73
C ILE A 79 -2.09 -0.67 -19.17
N ASN A 80 -3.14 -0.61 -20.02
CA ASN A 80 -3.04 -0.23 -21.43
C ASN A 80 -1.87 -0.90 -22.19
N GLY A 81 -1.66 -2.20 -22.00
CA GLY A 81 -0.59 -2.96 -22.67
C GLY A 81 0.79 -2.76 -22.06
N THR A 82 0.88 -2.27 -20.81
CA THR A 82 2.10 -2.23 -20.00
C THR A 82 1.92 -3.14 -18.80
N ILE A 83 2.84 -4.08 -18.57
CA ILE A 83 2.88 -4.87 -17.34
C ILE A 83 3.70 -4.12 -16.31
N VAL A 84 3.08 -3.73 -15.21
CA VAL A 84 3.75 -3.07 -14.09
C VAL A 84 3.90 -4.08 -12.95
N VAL A 85 5.13 -4.33 -12.54
CA VAL A 85 5.48 -5.20 -11.42
C VAL A 85 5.90 -4.32 -10.25
N LEU A 86 5.19 -4.45 -9.13
CA LEU A 86 5.50 -3.76 -7.89
C LEU A 86 6.00 -4.78 -6.87
N ALA A 87 7.21 -4.62 -6.41
CA ALA A 87 7.78 -5.46 -5.36
C ALA A 87 8.08 -4.62 -4.10
N GLU A 88 7.73 -5.13 -2.94
CA GLU A 88 8.15 -4.54 -1.68
C GLU A 88 9.48 -5.15 -1.21
N GLN A 89 10.37 -4.31 -0.67
CA GLN A 89 11.65 -4.75 -0.13
C GLN A 89 11.85 -4.22 1.30
N GLN A 90 11.90 -5.13 2.27
CA GLN A 90 11.70 -4.77 3.68
C GLN A 90 12.96 -4.46 4.48
N SER A 91 14.03 -5.22 4.37
CA SER A 91 15.11 -5.11 5.37
C SER A 91 16.48 -4.90 4.78
N THR A 92 16.79 -5.56 3.68
CA THR A 92 18.08 -5.48 3.00
C THR A 92 17.86 -5.24 1.53
N VAL A 93 18.73 -4.45 0.92
CA VAL A 93 18.72 -4.26 -0.52
C VAL A 93 19.05 -5.58 -1.20
N ASN A 94 18.08 -6.15 -1.90
CA ASN A 94 18.29 -7.39 -2.65
C ASN A 94 18.73 -7.06 -4.09
N HIS A 95 20.01 -7.15 -4.35
CA HIS A 95 20.60 -6.89 -5.68
C HIS A 95 20.15 -7.87 -6.76
N ASN A 96 19.48 -8.99 -6.40
CA ASN A 96 18.93 -9.94 -7.36
C ASN A 96 17.54 -9.57 -7.87
N MET A 97 17.00 -8.40 -7.50
CA MET A 97 15.68 -7.96 -7.95
C MET A 97 15.54 -7.90 -9.48
N PRO A 98 16.52 -7.45 -10.28
CA PRO A 98 16.41 -7.50 -11.74
C PRO A 98 16.26 -8.91 -12.28
N PHE A 99 16.96 -9.88 -11.71
CA PHE A 99 16.82 -11.28 -12.12
C PHE A 99 15.44 -11.87 -11.74
N ARG A 100 14.94 -11.59 -10.53
CA ARG A 100 13.60 -11.96 -10.12
C ARG A 100 12.52 -11.35 -11.02
N CYS A 101 12.67 -10.08 -11.35
CA CYS A 101 11.75 -9.40 -12.28
C CYS A 101 11.77 -10.05 -13.68
N LEU A 102 12.95 -10.45 -14.18
CA LEU A 102 13.06 -11.16 -15.46
C LEU A 102 12.30 -12.50 -15.41
N GLU A 103 12.49 -13.33 -14.37
CA GLU A 103 11.77 -14.59 -14.19
C GLU A 103 10.26 -14.37 -14.19
N TYR A 104 9.81 -13.33 -13.48
CA TYR A 104 8.43 -12.92 -13.41
C TYR A 104 7.86 -12.54 -14.78
N LEU A 105 8.55 -11.69 -15.51
CA LEU A 105 8.13 -11.26 -16.85
C LEU A 105 8.08 -12.43 -17.84
N VAL A 106 9.06 -13.34 -17.80
CA VAL A 106 9.06 -14.54 -18.64
C VAL A 106 7.85 -15.43 -18.34
N ALA A 107 7.54 -15.62 -17.05
CA ALA A 107 6.36 -16.37 -16.63
C ALA A 107 5.06 -15.73 -17.16
N HIS A 108 4.96 -14.40 -17.09
CA HIS A 108 3.82 -13.65 -17.63
C HIS A 108 3.73 -13.76 -19.14
N TYR A 109 4.78 -13.49 -19.87
CA TYR A 109 4.78 -13.51 -21.32
C TYR A 109 4.41 -14.87 -21.89
N ASN A 110 4.78 -15.97 -21.22
CA ASN A 110 4.39 -17.32 -21.62
C ASN A 110 2.87 -17.57 -21.60
N ARG A 111 2.08 -16.68 -20.99
CA ARG A 111 0.60 -16.77 -20.94
C ARG A 111 -0.10 -16.03 -22.06
N PHE A 112 0.59 -15.12 -22.76
CA PHE A 112 0.01 -14.31 -23.83
C PHE A 112 -0.06 -15.02 -25.19
N PHE A 113 0.56 -16.19 -25.31
CA PHE A 113 0.60 -16.91 -26.58
C PHE A 113 0.67 -18.43 -26.37
N GLU A 114 0.23 -19.17 -27.35
CA GLU A 114 0.36 -20.63 -27.35
C GLU A 114 1.82 -21.04 -27.60
N ARG A 115 2.18 -22.28 -27.17
CA ARG A 115 3.55 -22.78 -27.29
C ARG A 115 4.11 -22.71 -28.72
N GLY A 116 3.23 -22.87 -29.73
CA GLY A 116 3.58 -22.83 -31.15
C GLY A 116 3.88 -21.43 -31.69
N ASP A 117 3.30 -20.40 -31.13
CA ASP A 117 3.38 -19.03 -31.66
C ASP A 117 4.80 -18.47 -31.69
N LYS A 118 5.66 -18.90 -30.77
CA LYS A 118 7.07 -18.51 -30.71
C LYS A 118 7.88 -18.91 -31.96
N TYR A 119 7.42 -19.91 -32.70
CA TYR A 119 8.08 -20.43 -33.89
C TYR A 119 7.46 -19.91 -35.17
N ASN A 120 6.43 -19.09 -35.10
CA ASN A 120 5.82 -18.48 -36.25
C ASN A 120 6.70 -17.33 -36.79
N ALA A 121 6.70 -17.12 -38.10
CA ALA A 121 7.42 -16.02 -38.70
C ALA A 121 6.88 -14.62 -38.31
N LYS A 122 5.62 -14.56 -37.87
CA LYS A 122 4.99 -13.33 -37.42
C LYS A 122 5.47 -12.95 -36.03
N GLN A 123 5.96 -11.72 -35.88
CA GLN A 123 6.42 -11.20 -34.58
C GLN A 123 5.28 -11.13 -33.58
N ILE A 124 5.49 -11.73 -32.39
CA ILE A 124 4.61 -11.61 -31.23
C ILE A 124 4.69 -10.18 -30.67
N ARG A 125 3.54 -9.63 -30.31
CA ARG A 125 3.44 -8.34 -29.59
C ARG A 125 3.30 -8.61 -28.10
N LEU A 126 4.28 -8.20 -27.31
CA LEU A 126 4.30 -8.33 -25.86
C LEU A 126 3.98 -6.99 -25.19
N PRO A 127 3.28 -6.99 -24.06
CA PRO A 127 3.15 -5.80 -23.22
C PRO A 127 4.52 -5.30 -22.78
N ARG A 128 4.68 -3.97 -22.71
CA ARG A 128 5.93 -3.37 -22.24
C ARG A 128 6.10 -3.59 -20.73
N PRO A 129 7.27 -4.01 -20.25
CA PRO A 129 7.48 -4.26 -18.82
C PRO A 129 7.95 -2.99 -18.10
N GLU A 130 7.47 -2.81 -16.88
CA GLU A 130 7.98 -1.83 -15.91
C GLU A 130 8.11 -2.51 -14.56
N CYS A 131 9.26 -2.35 -13.90
CA CYS A 131 9.57 -3.00 -12.64
C CYS A 131 9.97 -1.97 -11.59
N TYR A 132 9.29 -1.98 -10.45
CA TYR A 132 9.49 -1.06 -9.36
C TYR A 132 9.66 -1.80 -8.04
N VAL A 133 10.58 -1.33 -7.22
CA VAL A 133 10.80 -1.80 -5.84
C VAL A 133 10.56 -0.65 -4.88
N PHE A 134 9.80 -0.90 -3.82
CA PHE A 134 9.55 0.06 -2.76
C PHE A 134 10.34 -0.33 -1.53
N TYR A 135 11.47 0.34 -1.31
CA TYR A 135 12.34 0.08 -0.18
C TYR A 135 11.78 0.69 1.10
N ASN A 136 11.60 -0.18 2.11
CA ASN A 136 11.11 0.20 3.44
C ASN A 136 11.95 -0.49 4.54
N GLY A 137 13.25 -0.62 4.31
CA GLY A 137 14.18 -1.22 5.27
C GLY A 137 14.73 -0.22 6.27
N ASP A 138 15.46 -0.75 7.27
CA ASP A 138 16.07 0.06 8.33
C ASP A 138 17.48 0.55 7.97
N ALA A 139 18.13 -0.06 6.97
CA ALA A 139 19.44 0.38 6.50
C ALA A 139 19.35 1.70 5.71
N PRO A 140 20.37 2.56 5.80
CA PRO A 140 20.44 3.76 4.97
C PRO A 140 20.35 3.41 3.49
N PHE A 141 19.46 4.09 2.77
CA PHE A 141 19.27 3.89 1.33
C PHE A 141 18.97 5.24 0.68
N PRO A 142 19.48 5.52 -0.54
CA PRO A 142 19.17 6.77 -1.24
C PRO A 142 17.66 6.91 -1.51
N GLN A 143 17.21 8.10 -1.82
CA GLN A 143 15.80 8.38 -2.11
C GLN A 143 15.31 7.58 -3.32
N GLU A 144 16.15 7.47 -4.35
CA GLU A 144 15.93 6.66 -5.55
C GLU A 144 17.21 5.92 -5.93
N ALA A 145 17.06 4.75 -6.53
CA ALA A 145 18.15 4.00 -7.15
C ALA A 145 17.65 3.22 -8.37
N GLU A 146 18.58 2.78 -9.19
CA GLU A 146 18.34 1.82 -10.26
C GLU A 146 19.20 0.59 -10.02
N MET A 147 18.61 -0.58 -10.25
CA MET A 147 19.31 -1.87 -10.28
C MET A 147 19.25 -2.41 -11.70
N LYS A 148 20.37 -2.87 -12.23
CA LYS A 148 20.44 -3.40 -13.59
C LYS A 148 20.76 -4.89 -13.58
N LEU A 149 20.12 -5.63 -14.46
CA LEU A 149 20.40 -7.05 -14.65
C LEU A 149 21.84 -7.25 -15.13
N SER A 150 22.37 -6.31 -15.91
CA SER A 150 23.76 -6.33 -16.39
C SER A 150 24.79 -6.39 -15.26
N ASP A 151 24.46 -5.84 -14.07
CA ASP A 151 25.39 -5.85 -12.92
C ASP A 151 25.58 -7.29 -12.35
N ALA A 152 24.66 -8.20 -12.66
CA ALA A 152 24.74 -9.60 -12.24
C ALA A 152 25.55 -10.47 -13.21
N PHE A 153 25.88 -9.98 -14.40
CA PHE A 153 26.64 -10.78 -15.35
C PHE A 153 28.13 -10.82 -14.98
N LYS A 154 28.72 -12.00 -15.12
CA LYS A 154 30.15 -12.15 -14.94
C LYS A 154 30.88 -11.30 -15.99
N THR A 155 31.88 -10.58 -15.55
CA THR A 155 32.80 -9.91 -16.48
C THR A 155 33.38 -10.92 -17.45
N GLY A 156 33.60 -10.50 -18.70
CA GLY A 156 34.13 -11.34 -19.77
C GLY A 156 35.41 -12.09 -19.33
N GLY A 157 35.50 -13.33 -19.76
CA GLY A 157 36.68 -14.16 -19.47
C GLY A 157 37.93 -13.57 -20.13
N GLN A 158 39.08 -14.05 -19.67
CA GLN A 158 40.38 -13.82 -20.31
C GLN A 158 40.82 -15.08 -21.07
N THR A 159 41.53 -14.89 -22.15
CA THR A 159 42.25 -15.95 -22.82
C THR A 159 43.44 -16.40 -21.96
N LYS A 160 44.06 -17.53 -22.30
CA LYS A 160 45.20 -18.05 -21.55
C LYS A 160 46.42 -17.11 -21.48
N ASP A 161 46.50 -16.18 -22.41
CA ASP A 161 47.53 -15.14 -22.47
C ASP A 161 47.15 -13.84 -21.78
N GLY A 162 45.98 -13.81 -21.12
CA GLY A 162 45.51 -12.65 -20.37
C GLY A 162 44.72 -11.60 -21.19
N THR A 163 44.50 -11.87 -22.49
CA THR A 163 43.69 -10.99 -23.30
C THR A 163 42.21 -11.04 -22.93
N SER A 164 41.57 -9.90 -22.71
CA SER A 164 40.12 -9.87 -22.40
C SER A 164 39.30 -10.27 -23.62
N LEU A 165 38.33 -11.17 -23.41
CA LEU A 165 37.38 -11.53 -24.47
C LEU A 165 36.46 -10.36 -24.78
N PRO A 166 36.10 -10.13 -26.05
CA PRO A 166 35.11 -9.13 -26.41
C PRO A 166 33.78 -9.48 -25.74
N SER A 167 33.17 -8.52 -25.11
CA SER A 167 31.84 -8.67 -24.51
C SER A 167 30.92 -7.59 -25.01
N SER A 168 29.71 -7.97 -25.41
CA SER A 168 28.64 -7.03 -25.73
C SER A 168 27.42 -7.35 -24.88
N LEU A 169 26.88 -6.33 -24.25
CA LEU A 169 25.62 -6.47 -23.52
C LEU A 169 24.47 -6.52 -24.53
N GLN A 170 23.73 -7.63 -24.56
CA GLN A 170 22.60 -7.81 -25.46
C GLN A 170 21.26 -8.01 -24.71
N LEU A 171 21.31 -8.15 -23.38
CA LEU A 171 20.15 -8.26 -22.52
C LEU A 171 20.39 -7.40 -21.28
N ASP A 172 19.46 -6.50 -21.02
CA ASP A 172 19.42 -5.75 -19.76
C ASP A 172 17.98 -5.52 -19.31
N LEU A 173 17.80 -5.36 -18.03
CA LEU A 173 16.54 -5.00 -17.38
C LEU A 173 16.85 -4.05 -16.23
N THR A 174 16.24 -2.88 -16.25
CA THR A 174 16.37 -1.90 -15.18
C THR A 174 15.17 -1.97 -14.25
N VAL A 175 15.43 -2.08 -12.96
CA VAL A 175 14.44 -2.00 -11.89
C VAL A 175 14.65 -0.69 -11.14
N LYS A 176 13.60 0.13 -11.04
CA LYS A 176 13.64 1.37 -10.27
C LYS A 176 13.29 1.09 -8.81
N VAL A 177 14.07 1.67 -7.92
CA VAL A 177 13.88 1.52 -6.46
C VAL A 177 13.54 2.87 -5.85
N TYR A 178 12.42 2.94 -5.15
CA TYR A 178 11.96 4.12 -4.43
C TYR A 178 12.03 3.87 -2.92
N ASN A 179 12.76 4.73 -2.21
CA ASN A 179 12.79 4.67 -0.75
C ASN A 179 11.54 5.34 -0.17
N ILE A 180 10.64 4.52 0.37
CA ILE A 180 9.37 4.97 0.93
C ILE A 180 9.42 5.17 2.46
N ASN A 181 10.59 5.11 3.08
CA ASN A 181 10.73 5.53 4.47
C ASN A 181 10.38 7.02 4.60
N LYS A 182 9.69 7.40 5.67
CA LYS A 182 9.35 8.81 5.92
C LYS A 182 10.59 9.72 5.97
N SER A 183 11.69 9.21 6.50
CA SER A 183 12.96 9.92 6.56
C SER A 183 13.56 10.24 5.19
N ALA A 184 13.25 9.45 4.16
CA ALA A 184 13.69 9.70 2.79
C ALA A 184 12.92 10.84 2.12
N ASN A 185 11.73 11.17 2.61
CA ASN A 185 10.86 12.24 2.10
C ASN A 185 10.67 12.20 0.57
N HIS A 186 10.43 10.98 0.03
CA HIS A 186 10.27 10.79 -1.41
C HIS A 186 8.98 11.44 -1.92
N PRO A 187 9.00 12.23 -3.02
CA PRO A 187 7.83 12.93 -3.55
C PRO A 187 6.65 12.02 -3.92
N ILE A 188 6.90 10.75 -4.25
CA ILE A 188 5.86 9.77 -4.56
C ILE A 188 4.85 9.60 -3.42
N LEU A 189 5.28 9.76 -2.16
CA LEU A 189 4.43 9.63 -0.99
C LEU A 189 3.35 10.71 -0.93
N THR A 190 3.67 11.93 -1.38
CA THR A 190 2.71 13.04 -1.39
C THR A 190 1.72 12.95 -2.55
N ARG A 191 2.01 12.14 -3.56
CA ARG A 191 1.20 11.97 -4.77
C ARG A 191 0.35 10.70 -4.76
N CYS A 192 0.62 9.77 -3.82
CA CYS A 192 -0.12 8.52 -3.68
C CYS A 192 -0.52 8.31 -2.22
N GLU A 193 -1.77 8.67 -1.90
CA GLU A 193 -2.31 8.53 -0.53
C GLU A 193 -2.24 7.08 0.00
N PRO A 194 -2.59 6.03 -0.77
CA PRO A 194 -2.45 4.65 -0.30
C PRO A 194 -1.01 4.27 0.06
N LEU A 195 -0.01 4.74 -0.71
CA LEU A 195 1.39 4.48 -0.43
C LEU A 195 1.87 5.25 0.82
N LEU A 196 1.42 6.50 0.98
CA LEU A 196 1.70 7.29 2.17
C LEU A 196 1.10 6.64 3.42
N ALA A 197 -0.14 6.17 3.34
CA ALA A 197 -0.80 5.48 4.43
C ALA A 197 -0.04 4.19 4.84
N TYR A 198 0.40 3.41 3.86
CA TYR A 198 1.25 2.24 4.07
C TYR A 198 2.60 2.62 4.71
N ALA A 199 3.29 3.64 4.21
CA ALA A 199 4.56 4.11 4.76
C ALA A 199 4.41 4.61 6.21
N ASN A 200 3.31 5.30 6.53
CA ASN A 200 3.00 5.71 7.89
C ASN A 200 2.79 4.51 8.83
N PHE A 201 2.02 3.52 8.39
CA PHE A 201 1.77 2.31 9.16
C PHE A 201 3.08 1.59 9.52
N THR A 202 3.96 1.40 8.53
CA THR A 202 5.25 0.73 8.74
C THR A 202 6.16 1.54 9.68
N GLU A 203 6.10 2.88 9.60
CA GLU A 203 6.84 3.77 10.51
C GLU A 203 6.30 3.70 11.94
N TYR A 204 4.97 3.70 12.14
CA TYR A 204 4.38 3.51 13.46
C TYR A 204 4.80 2.18 14.09
N ALA A 205 4.79 1.10 13.31
CA ALA A 205 5.27 -0.20 13.80
C ALA A 205 6.77 -0.20 14.15
N ARG A 206 7.58 0.58 13.42
CA ARG A 206 9.02 0.75 13.70
C ARG A 206 9.23 1.52 15.02
N ILE A 207 8.52 2.64 15.19
CA ILE A 207 8.56 3.46 16.40
C ILE A 207 8.14 2.63 17.63
N ALA A 208 7.02 1.90 17.51
CA ALA A 208 6.53 1.06 18.59
C ALA A 208 7.53 -0.04 18.99
N ARG A 209 8.19 -0.67 17.99
CA ARG A 209 9.24 -1.66 18.28
C ARG A 209 10.44 -1.03 18.99
N ALA A 210 10.87 0.15 18.56
CA ALA A 210 11.98 0.87 19.18
C ALA A 210 11.66 1.32 20.61
N SER A 211 10.39 1.62 20.93
CA SER A 211 9.94 1.98 22.26
C SER A 211 9.65 0.78 23.19
N GLY A 212 9.81 -0.46 22.70
CA GLY A 212 9.57 -1.67 23.48
C GLY A 212 8.08 -2.02 23.64
N GLU A 213 7.22 -1.51 22.75
CA GLU A 213 5.79 -1.85 22.73
C GLU A 213 5.61 -3.36 22.52
N LYS A 214 4.75 -4.00 23.32
CA LYS A 214 4.53 -5.45 23.26
C LYS A 214 3.96 -5.90 21.92
N ASN A 215 3.09 -5.10 21.34
CA ASN A 215 2.48 -5.37 20.04
C ASN A 215 2.62 -4.17 19.10
N PRO A 216 3.77 -4.06 18.38
CA PRO A 216 4.03 -2.93 17.47
C PRO A 216 3.01 -2.80 16.35
N VAL A 217 2.41 -3.90 15.91
CA VAL A 217 1.41 -3.91 14.83
C VAL A 217 0.09 -3.36 15.33
N ALA A 218 -0.35 -3.73 16.54
CA ALA A 218 -1.54 -3.15 17.17
C ALA A 218 -1.42 -1.65 17.36
N TYR A 219 -0.24 -1.19 17.80
CA TYR A 219 0.06 0.23 17.90
C TYR A 219 -0.08 0.93 16.55
N ALA A 220 0.54 0.38 15.49
CA ALA A 220 0.48 0.94 14.16
C ALA A 220 -0.96 0.99 13.59
N LEU A 221 -1.75 -0.04 13.87
CA LEU A 221 -3.18 -0.07 13.53
C LEU A 221 -3.95 1.07 14.18
N ARG A 222 -3.75 1.28 15.49
CA ARG A 222 -4.40 2.34 16.24
C ARG A 222 -4.07 3.72 15.65
N GLU A 223 -2.78 3.98 15.43
CA GLU A 223 -2.33 5.27 14.90
C GLU A 223 -2.77 5.50 13.44
N SER A 224 -2.96 4.42 12.66
CA SER A 224 -3.41 4.51 11.26
C SER A 224 -4.92 4.71 11.08
N ARG A 225 -5.73 4.55 12.14
CA ARG A 225 -7.20 4.67 12.05
C ARG A 225 -7.73 6.09 12.00
N ARG A 226 -6.91 7.07 12.26
CA ARG A 226 -7.33 8.47 12.27
C ARG A 226 -7.48 9.03 10.85
N GLY A 227 -8.51 8.54 10.11
CA GLY A 227 -9.03 9.19 8.91
C GLY A 227 -8.20 9.02 7.63
N ASN A 228 -7.68 7.81 7.35
CA ASN A 228 -6.97 7.56 6.11
C ASN A 228 -7.45 6.28 5.39
N VAL A 229 -6.90 6.03 4.20
CA VAL A 229 -7.20 4.86 3.34
C VAL A 229 -7.08 3.53 4.10
N LEU A 230 -6.13 3.39 5.02
CA LEU A 230 -5.97 2.16 5.81
C LEU A 230 -7.11 1.97 6.82
N ALA A 231 -7.65 3.04 7.39
CA ALA A 231 -8.79 2.94 8.28
C ALA A 231 -10.00 2.32 7.57
N GLU A 232 -10.29 2.75 6.35
CA GLU A 232 -11.35 2.15 5.52
C GLU A 232 -10.99 0.71 5.12
N TYR A 233 -9.77 0.46 4.71
CA TYR A 233 -9.31 -0.87 4.35
C TYR A 233 -9.49 -1.86 5.52
N PHE A 234 -9.06 -1.51 6.74
CA PHE A 234 -9.21 -2.39 7.91
C PHE A 234 -10.66 -2.65 8.35
N LYS A 235 -11.60 -1.79 7.94
CA LYS A 235 -13.04 -2.06 8.13
C LYS A 235 -13.58 -3.11 7.16
N THR A 236 -12.98 -3.25 6.00
CA THR A 236 -13.46 -4.11 4.90
C THR A 236 -12.88 -5.52 4.92
N ILE A 237 -11.71 -5.73 5.53
CA ILE A 237 -11.06 -7.04 5.55
C ILE A 237 -11.66 -7.97 6.61
N GLY A 238 -11.87 -9.23 6.22
CA GLY A 238 -12.36 -10.28 7.12
C GLY A 238 -11.32 -10.71 8.18
N LYS A 239 -11.77 -11.43 9.20
CA LYS A 239 -10.89 -11.90 10.28
C LYS A 239 -9.75 -12.81 9.78
N GLU A 240 -10.01 -13.65 8.79
CA GLU A 240 -9.01 -14.53 8.19
C GLU A 240 -7.92 -13.73 7.48
N GLU A 241 -8.30 -12.70 6.74
CA GLU A 241 -7.38 -11.77 6.07
C GLU A 241 -6.55 -10.97 7.08
N GLN A 242 -7.19 -10.50 8.15
CA GLN A 242 -6.48 -9.85 9.26
C GLN A 242 -5.45 -10.79 9.89
N SER A 243 -5.80 -12.05 10.14
CA SER A 243 -4.89 -13.06 10.66
C SER A 243 -3.72 -13.35 9.72
N MET A 244 -3.96 -13.38 8.41
CA MET A 244 -2.90 -13.53 7.40
C MET A 244 -1.94 -12.34 7.35
N ILE A 245 -2.45 -11.12 7.49
CA ILE A 245 -1.66 -9.89 7.45
C ILE A 245 -0.78 -9.77 8.70
N PHE A 246 -1.33 -10.11 9.85
CA PHE A 246 -0.71 -9.81 11.15
C PHE A 246 -0.04 -11.03 11.83
N GLY A 247 -0.17 -12.24 11.28
CA GLY A 247 0.38 -13.47 11.84
C GLY A 247 -0.44 -14.04 12.99
N GLU A 248 0.19 -14.84 13.87
CA GLU A 248 -0.44 -15.30 15.11
C GLU A 248 -0.73 -14.12 16.03
N TRP A 249 -1.93 -13.61 15.89
CA TRP A 249 -2.44 -12.46 16.57
C TRP A 249 -3.25 -12.93 17.78
N ASP A 250 -3.07 -12.31 18.92
CA ASP A 250 -3.96 -12.51 20.07
C ASP A 250 -5.33 -11.85 19.77
N GLU A 251 -6.28 -12.68 19.33
CA GLU A 251 -7.63 -12.26 18.94
C GLU A 251 -8.38 -11.59 20.12
N GLU A 252 -8.08 -11.97 21.35
CA GLU A 252 -8.69 -11.36 22.54
C GLU A 252 -8.16 -9.95 22.78
N GLU A 253 -6.86 -9.73 22.62
CA GLU A 253 -6.27 -8.41 22.78
C GLU A 253 -6.75 -7.45 21.69
N PHE A 254 -6.87 -7.92 20.45
CA PHE A 254 -7.45 -7.15 19.35
C PHE A 254 -8.92 -6.77 19.63
N ARG A 255 -9.77 -7.72 20.04
CA ARG A 255 -11.16 -7.41 20.40
C ARG A 255 -11.25 -6.40 21.55
N ARG A 256 -10.36 -6.48 22.51
CA ARG A 256 -10.31 -5.55 23.65
C ARG A 256 -9.95 -4.15 23.19
N VAL A 257 -8.93 -4.03 22.34
CA VAL A 257 -8.53 -2.75 21.74
C VAL A 257 -9.66 -2.19 20.87
N MET A 258 -10.27 -3.01 19.99
CA MET A 258 -11.37 -2.60 19.12
C MET A 258 -12.61 -2.14 19.89
N LYS A 259 -12.97 -2.84 20.97
CA LYS A 259 -14.11 -2.42 21.83
C LYS A 259 -13.83 -1.12 22.54
N ARG A 260 -12.61 -0.93 23.03
CA ARG A 260 -12.24 0.32 23.72
C ARG A 260 -12.28 1.50 22.75
N GLU A 261 -11.72 1.37 21.56
CA GLU A 261 -11.71 2.43 20.54
C GLU A 261 -13.10 2.75 20.03
N ALA A 262 -13.92 1.74 19.72
CA ALA A 262 -15.32 1.98 19.35
C ALA A 262 -16.12 2.70 20.48
N TYR A 263 -15.76 2.47 21.74
CA TYR A 263 -16.33 3.17 22.86
C TYR A 263 -15.81 4.62 22.96
N GLU A 264 -14.50 4.84 22.75
CA GLU A 264 -13.87 6.15 22.77
C GLU A 264 -14.37 7.01 21.61
N ASP A 265 -14.42 6.47 20.39
CA ASP A 265 -14.96 7.13 19.19
C ASP A 265 -16.46 7.48 19.39
N GLY A 266 -17.23 6.54 19.90
CA GLY A 266 -18.65 6.76 20.21
C GLY A 266 -18.88 7.80 21.31
N MET A 267 -17.98 7.87 22.31
CA MET A 267 -18.01 8.94 23.32
C MET A 267 -17.65 10.29 22.72
N GLU A 268 -16.61 10.37 21.89
CA GLU A 268 -16.16 11.62 21.26
C GLU A 268 -17.25 12.17 20.33
N GLU A 269 -17.84 11.31 19.50
CA GLU A 269 -18.97 11.65 18.65
C GLU A 269 -20.22 12.04 19.46
N GLY A 270 -20.53 11.32 20.52
CA GLY A 270 -21.63 11.61 21.42
C GLY A 270 -21.48 12.95 22.15
N VAL A 271 -20.26 13.28 22.60
CA VAL A 271 -19.95 14.60 23.19
C VAL A 271 -20.08 15.73 22.18
N ALA A 272 -19.61 15.53 20.94
CA ALA A 272 -19.74 16.54 19.89
C ALA A 272 -21.21 16.79 19.52
N ILE A 273 -21.98 15.73 19.30
CA ILE A 273 -23.43 15.81 19.01
C ILE A 273 -24.19 16.46 20.20
N GLY A 274 -23.87 16.06 21.42
CA GLY A 274 -24.49 16.63 22.62
C GLY A 274 -24.17 18.12 22.80
N ALA A 275 -22.95 18.54 22.54
CA ALA A 275 -22.54 19.94 22.58
C ALA A 275 -23.27 20.77 21.52
N GLN A 276 -23.40 20.26 20.30
CA GLN A 276 -24.13 20.94 19.21
C GLN A 276 -25.64 21.06 19.52
N GLN A 277 -26.25 19.97 20.00
CA GLN A 277 -27.65 19.98 20.38
C GLN A 277 -27.93 20.97 21.53
N ASN A 278 -27.04 21.03 22.51
CA ASN A 278 -27.14 21.96 23.63
C ASN A 278 -26.99 23.41 23.15
N ALA A 279 -26.04 23.69 22.26
CA ALA A 279 -25.84 25.01 21.65
C ALA A 279 -27.10 25.48 20.90
N LEU A 280 -27.70 24.62 20.08
CA LEU A 280 -28.94 24.87 19.36
C LEU A 280 -30.13 25.10 20.30
N GLN A 281 -30.25 24.31 21.36
CA GLN A 281 -31.29 24.46 22.33
C GLN A 281 -31.18 25.78 23.12
N ASN A 282 -29.99 26.16 23.52
CA ASN A 282 -29.69 27.42 24.17
C ASN A 282 -29.99 28.60 23.24
N ALA A 283 -29.60 28.52 21.97
CA ALA A 283 -29.92 29.54 20.97
C ALA A 283 -31.43 29.74 20.79
N ARG A 284 -32.22 28.66 20.75
CA ARG A 284 -33.69 28.72 20.71
C ARG A 284 -34.27 29.37 21.96
N ASN A 285 -33.73 29.14 23.14
CA ASN A 285 -34.20 29.75 24.38
C ASN A 285 -33.90 31.25 24.39
N PHE A 286 -32.69 31.70 24.03
CA PHE A 286 -32.32 33.09 23.96
C PHE A 286 -33.13 33.87 22.87
N LEU A 287 -33.41 33.20 21.73
CA LEU A 287 -34.30 33.80 20.71
C LEU A 287 -35.73 34.05 21.24
N LYS A 288 -36.26 33.15 22.08
CA LYS A 288 -37.59 33.33 22.72
C LYS A 288 -37.58 34.45 23.74
N GLU A 289 -36.45 34.70 24.39
CA GLU A 289 -36.27 35.80 25.35
C GLU A 289 -36.03 37.14 24.66
N GLY A 290 -35.85 37.14 23.31
CA GLY A 290 -35.72 38.37 22.49
C GLY A 290 -34.28 38.85 22.34
N ASP A 291 -33.30 38.07 22.67
CA ASP A 291 -31.88 38.41 22.47
C ASP A 291 -31.54 38.57 20.99
N ALA A 292 -30.54 39.43 20.69
CA ALA A 292 -30.09 39.70 19.33
C ALA A 292 -29.33 38.47 18.73
N PRO A 293 -29.61 38.09 17.49
CA PRO A 293 -28.98 36.93 16.85
C PRO A 293 -27.43 36.95 16.87
N GLU A 294 -26.83 38.13 16.70
CA GLU A 294 -25.37 38.29 16.72
C GLU A 294 -24.77 38.02 18.11
N LYS A 295 -25.53 38.34 19.19
CA LYS A 295 -25.12 38.00 20.56
C LYS A 295 -25.21 36.49 20.79
N ILE A 296 -26.30 35.89 20.34
CA ILE A 296 -26.56 34.45 20.49
C ILE A 296 -25.51 33.64 19.74
N ALA A 297 -25.18 34.01 18.50
CA ALA A 297 -24.13 33.35 17.69
C ALA A 297 -22.80 33.29 18.44
N ARG A 298 -22.38 34.38 19.08
CA ARG A 298 -21.16 34.45 19.88
C ARG A 298 -21.26 33.63 21.19
N CYS A 299 -22.39 33.72 21.89
CA CYS A 299 -22.55 33.04 23.19
C CYS A 299 -22.70 31.52 23.05
N CYS A 300 -23.33 31.03 21.98
CA CYS A 300 -23.55 29.62 21.72
C CYS A 300 -22.51 29.01 20.80
N SER A 301 -21.54 29.81 20.29
CA SER A 301 -20.53 29.36 19.32
C SER A 301 -21.15 28.76 18.05
N LEU A 302 -22.26 29.34 17.57
CA LEU A 302 -22.94 28.92 16.35
C LEU A 302 -22.70 29.93 15.23
N PRO A 303 -22.71 29.51 13.97
CA PRO A 303 -22.73 30.40 12.82
C PRO A 303 -23.98 31.34 12.88
N LEU A 304 -23.80 32.60 12.53
CA LEU A 304 -24.91 33.57 12.54
C LEU A 304 -26.05 33.12 11.61
N GLU A 305 -25.74 32.55 10.47
CA GLU A 305 -26.72 32.02 9.52
C GLU A 305 -27.60 30.94 10.13
N GLU A 306 -27.06 30.09 10.97
CA GLU A 306 -27.79 29.03 11.65
C GLU A 306 -28.73 29.60 12.72
N VAL A 307 -28.29 30.63 13.45
CA VAL A 307 -29.14 31.35 14.42
C VAL A 307 -30.28 32.10 13.73
N LEU A 308 -30.03 32.69 12.57
CA LEU A 308 -31.09 33.35 11.78
C LEU A 308 -32.10 32.33 11.26
N ALA A 309 -31.69 31.20 10.78
CA ALA A 309 -32.57 30.12 10.37
C ALA A 309 -33.45 29.61 11.53
N LEU A 310 -32.88 29.45 12.73
CA LEU A 310 -33.65 29.09 13.93
C LEU A 310 -34.70 30.18 14.30
N LYS A 311 -34.36 31.45 14.12
CA LYS A 311 -35.29 32.57 14.36
C LYS A 311 -36.49 32.52 13.41
N GLU A 312 -36.26 32.27 12.14
CA GLU A 312 -37.34 32.11 11.14
C GLU A 312 -38.22 30.90 11.47
N GLU A 313 -37.63 29.78 11.85
CA GLU A 313 -38.37 28.57 12.25
C GLU A 313 -39.30 28.84 13.45
N ILE A 314 -38.82 29.57 14.45
CA ILE A 314 -39.60 29.91 15.64
C ILE A 314 -40.74 30.90 15.24
N SER A 315 -40.46 31.90 14.39
CA SER A 315 -41.45 32.88 13.95
C SER A 315 -42.58 32.25 13.13
N CYS A 316 -42.25 31.29 12.24
CA CYS A 316 -43.24 30.56 11.47
C CYS A 316 -44.16 29.68 12.34
N LYS A 317 -43.63 29.08 13.43
CA LYS A 317 -44.45 28.27 14.36
C LYS A 317 -45.36 29.11 15.23
N THR A 318 -45.02 30.37 15.51
CA THR A 318 -45.87 31.30 16.33
C THR A 318 -47.02 31.88 15.52
N VAL A 319 -46.96 31.94 14.18
CA VAL A 319 -48.02 32.44 13.29
C VAL A 319 -49.04 31.34 12.92
N ALA A 320 -48.73 30.09 13.19
CA ALA A 320 -49.58 28.93 12.88
C ALA A 320 -50.42 28.44 14.08
N GLN A 321 -50.32 29.08 15.23
CA GLN A 321 -51.20 28.93 16.41
C GLN A 321 -52.08 30.18 16.59
#